data_03e82ee435a1cf33fb8c0011e2dfdc29
#
_entry.id   03e82ee435a1cf33fb8c0011e2dfdc29
#
_cell.length_a   1.000
_cell.length_b   1.000
_cell.length_c   1.000
_cell.angle_alpha   90.00
_cell.angle_beta   90.00
_cell.angle_gamma   90.00
#
_symmetry.space_group_name_H-M   'P 1'
#
loop_
_entity.id
_entity.type
_entity.pdbx_description
1 polymer ?
#
loop_
_entity_poly.entity_id
_entity_poly.type
_entity_poly.pdbx_seq_one_letter_code
_entity_poly.pdbx_strand_id
1 'polypeptide(L)'
;MAFVRTISPADAEGSVREMYELAQSRFGYVPNWTQAFSLRPDVLEGWSTLLRAVQSHLSVRSYELATLAAARALRSSYCALAHGSVLASKVFDASTVTAIATGAADTPLEPGERALMAFAEKVAQRADQITAADIESLHSHGYCDEEIFDVAAAAAARCFFSKLLDAVGAQADSTFKELDPTLRSALTVGREIDDRPAARVPETNSTARTPGA
;
A
#
# COMPACT_ATOMS: atom_id res chain seq x y z
N MET A 1 7.93 -9.51 13.13
CA MET A 1 9.00 -8.53 13.53
C MET A 1 9.87 -8.30 12.32
N ALA A 2 10.22 -7.04 11.99
CA ALA A 2 11.16 -6.78 10.90
C ALA A 2 12.50 -7.52 11.14
N PHE A 3 13.18 -7.91 10.07
CA PHE A 3 14.49 -8.57 10.15
C PHE A 3 15.61 -7.57 10.49
N VAL A 4 15.39 -6.30 10.13
CA VAL A 4 16.30 -5.21 10.49
C VAL A 4 15.80 -4.51 11.76
N ARG A 5 16.74 -3.98 12.55
CA ARG A 5 16.40 -3.22 13.75
C ARG A 5 15.83 -1.87 13.35
N THR A 6 14.60 -1.60 13.74
CA THR A 6 13.91 -0.32 13.56
C THR A 6 13.98 0.51 14.86
N ILE A 7 13.83 1.84 14.75
CA ILE A 7 13.73 2.72 15.92
C ILE A 7 12.31 2.58 16.48
N SER A 8 12.19 2.33 17.77
CA SER A 8 10.87 2.25 18.40
C SER A 8 10.22 3.64 18.52
N PRO A 9 8.87 3.75 18.56
CA PRO A 9 8.23 5.03 18.79
C PRO A 9 8.63 5.73 20.10
N ALA A 10 9.04 4.95 21.11
CA ALA A 10 9.50 5.50 22.39
C ALA A 10 10.91 6.12 22.30
N ASP A 11 11.74 5.59 21.39
CA ASP A 11 13.14 6.02 21.21
C ASP A 11 13.30 6.99 20.03
N ALA A 12 12.19 7.36 19.37
CA ALA A 12 12.23 8.20 18.18
C ALA A 12 12.54 9.67 18.53
N GLU A 13 13.52 10.23 17.82
CA GLU A 13 13.95 11.62 17.94
C GLU A 13 14.03 12.29 16.56
N GLY A 14 14.06 13.64 16.52
CA GLY A 14 14.23 14.41 15.29
C GLY A 14 13.26 14.00 14.17
N SER A 15 13.75 13.85 12.96
CA SER A 15 12.94 13.53 11.77
C SER A 15 12.20 12.19 11.88
N VAL A 16 12.72 11.23 12.64
CA VAL A 16 12.02 9.96 12.89
C VAL A 16 10.80 10.20 13.78
N ARG A 17 10.93 11.03 14.80
CA ARG A 17 9.84 11.42 15.69
C ARG A 17 8.73 12.14 14.92
N GLU A 18 9.10 13.13 14.12
CA GLU A 18 8.15 13.86 13.27
C GLU A 18 7.41 12.94 12.28
N MET A 19 8.13 12.03 11.64
CA MET A 19 7.57 11.02 10.74
C MET A 19 6.53 10.14 11.46
N TYR A 20 6.83 9.71 12.69
CA TYR A 20 5.92 8.86 13.48
C TYR A 20 4.69 9.63 13.98
N GLU A 21 4.87 10.87 14.43
CA GLU A 21 3.76 11.74 14.85
C GLU A 21 2.80 12.03 13.69
N LEU A 22 3.34 12.30 12.50
CA LEU A 22 2.54 12.46 11.29
C LEU A 22 1.77 11.17 10.94
N ALA A 23 2.44 10.02 11.00
CA ALA A 23 1.79 8.74 10.76
C ALA A 23 0.70 8.46 11.80
N GLN A 24 0.97 8.68 13.08
CA GLN A 24 0.01 8.49 14.16
C GLN A 24 -1.20 9.43 14.04
N SER A 25 -1.00 10.70 13.64
CA SER A 25 -2.11 11.63 13.41
C SER A 25 -3.04 11.17 12.29
N ARG A 26 -2.49 10.50 11.26
CA ARG A 26 -3.23 10.03 10.09
C ARG A 26 -3.92 8.68 10.31
N PHE A 27 -3.26 7.76 10.98
CA PHE A 27 -3.71 6.36 11.11
C PHE A 27 -4.18 5.99 12.52
N GLY A 28 -3.95 6.85 13.52
CA GLY A 28 -4.24 6.57 14.93
C GLY A 28 -3.15 5.73 15.63
N TYR A 29 -2.13 5.29 14.89
CA TYR A 29 -0.98 4.52 15.38
C TYR A 29 0.21 4.72 14.42
N VAL A 30 1.38 4.17 14.78
CA VAL A 30 2.56 4.16 13.92
C VAL A 30 2.61 2.85 13.15
N PRO A 31 2.29 2.85 11.84
CA PRO A 31 2.28 1.63 11.03
C PRO A 31 3.65 0.95 10.98
N ASN A 32 3.66 -0.37 10.86
CA ASN A 32 4.89 -1.15 10.75
C ASN A 32 5.73 -0.77 9.51
N TRP A 33 5.07 -0.38 8.40
CA TRP A 33 5.79 0.14 7.23
C TRP A 33 6.49 1.47 7.55
N THR A 34 5.89 2.37 8.33
CA THR A 34 6.53 3.62 8.75
C THR A 34 7.76 3.33 9.62
N GLN A 35 7.63 2.36 10.55
CA GLN A 35 8.76 1.94 11.37
C GLN A 35 9.90 1.34 10.53
N ALA A 36 9.60 0.64 9.44
CA ALA A 36 10.62 0.11 8.53
C ALA A 36 11.50 1.23 7.91
N PHE A 37 10.94 2.41 7.69
CA PHE A 37 11.67 3.58 7.18
C PHE A 37 12.39 4.40 8.25
N SER A 38 12.34 4.02 9.52
CA SER A 38 13.01 4.77 10.59
C SER A 38 14.52 4.91 10.41
N LEU A 39 15.13 4.00 9.66
CA LEU A 39 16.55 4.03 9.34
C LEU A 39 16.90 5.06 8.24
N ARG A 40 15.91 5.46 7.44
CA ARG A 40 16.06 6.39 6.30
C ARG A 40 14.76 7.16 6.08
N PRO A 41 14.43 8.12 6.93
CA PRO A 41 13.20 8.93 6.77
C PRO A 41 13.15 9.70 5.45
N ASP A 42 14.31 10.13 4.95
CA ASP A 42 14.48 10.80 3.67
C ASP A 42 14.04 9.93 2.46
N VAL A 43 14.25 8.62 2.53
CA VAL A 43 13.74 7.67 1.51
C VAL A 43 12.22 7.64 1.51
N LEU A 44 11.58 7.69 2.69
CA LEU A 44 10.12 7.76 2.79
C LEU A 44 9.57 9.08 2.24
N GLU A 45 10.26 10.19 2.49
CA GLU A 45 9.88 11.49 1.96
C GLU A 45 9.95 11.51 0.43
N GLY A 46 11.05 11.02 -0.15
CA GLY A 46 11.21 10.86 -1.60
C GLY A 46 10.13 9.95 -2.20
N TRP A 47 9.86 8.82 -1.56
CA TRP A 47 8.78 7.93 -1.94
C TRP A 47 7.41 8.62 -1.91
N SER A 48 7.10 9.35 -0.84
CA SER A 48 5.82 10.05 -0.67
C SER A 48 5.63 11.13 -1.73
N THR A 49 6.70 11.76 -2.16
CA THR A 49 6.68 12.77 -3.23
C THR A 49 6.39 12.13 -4.58
N LEU A 50 7.08 11.03 -4.93
CA LEU A 50 6.80 10.25 -6.13
C LEU A 50 5.35 9.75 -6.14
N LEU A 51 4.90 9.19 -5.02
CA LEU A 51 3.56 8.63 -4.90
C LEU A 51 2.48 9.67 -5.12
N ARG A 52 2.62 10.88 -4.56
CA ARG A 52 1.68 11.99 -4.81
C ARG A 52 1.61 12.37 -6.28
N ALA A 53 2.75 12.43 -6.97
CA ALA A 53 2.80 12.74 -8.39
C ALA A 53 2.05 11.69 -9.22
N VAL A 54 2.29 10.41 -8.97
CA VAL A 54 1.59 9.30 -9.66
C VAL A 54 0.09 9.31 -9.37
N GLN A 55 -0.31 9.51 -8.12
CA GLN A 55 -1.73 9.50 -7.73
C GLN A 55 -2.51 10.69 -8.27
N SER A 56 -1.87 11.82 -8.55
CA SER A 56 -2.57 13.04 -8.97
C SER A 56 -3.26 12.93 -10.33
N HIS A 57 -2.89 11.93 -11.13
CA HIS A 57 -3.40 11.72 -12.49
C HIS A 57 -4.37 10.53 -12.61
N LEU A 58 -4.47 9.70 -11.57
CA LEU A 58 -5.33 8.52 -11.56
C LEU A 58 -6.56 8.72 -10.67
N SER A 59 -7.70 8.18 -11.10
CA SER A 59 -8.85 8.04 -10.20
C SER A 59 -8.48 7.11 -9.03
N VAL A 60 -9.11 7.30 -7.87
CA VAL A 60 -8.93 6.40 -6.72
C VAL A 60 -9.20 4.95 -7.15
N ARG A 61 -10.25 4.72 -7.93
CA ARG A 61 -10.64 3.40 -8.42
C ARG A 61 -9.52 2.77 -9.28
N SER A 62 -9.05 3.48 -10.29
CA SER A 62 -8.00 2.98 -11.19
C SER A 62 -6.68 2.75 -10.47
N TYR A 63 -6.28 3.69 -9.59
CA TYR A 63 -5.06 3.56 -8.79
C TYR A 63 -5.10 2.35 -7.86
N GLU A 64 -6.21 2.17 -7.12
CA GLU A 64 -6.33 1.08 -6.16
C GLU A 64 -6.43 -0.30 -6.86
N LEU A 65 -7.10 -0.39 -8.00
CA LEU A 65 -7.14 -1.62 -8.80
C LEU A 65 -5.75 -1.99 -9.35
N ALA A 66 -5.03 -1.02 -9.93
CA ALA A 66 -3.67 -1.25 -10.45
C ALA A 66 -2.70 -1.67 -9.34
N THR A 67 -2.73 -0.97 -8.20
CA THR A 67 -1.82 -1.27 -7.08
C THR A 67 -2.19 -2.57 -6.37
N LEU A 68 -3.47 -2.92 -6.27
CA LEU A 68 -3.89 -4.23 -5.75
C LEU A 68 -3.39 -5.36 -6.65
N ALA A 69 -3.54 -5.24 -7.98
CA ALA A 69 -3.06 -6.23 -8.93
C ALA A 69 -1.54 -6.43 -8.81
N ALA A 70 -0.78 -5.33 -8.79
CA ALA A 70 0.68 -5.38 -8.62
C ALA A 70 1.10 -5.97 -7.26
N ALA A 71 0.43 -5.59 -6.15
CA ALA A 71 0.74 -6.10 -4.82
C ALA A 71 0.50 -7.62 -4.71
N ARG A 72 -0.59 -8.11 -5.30
CA ARG A 72 -0.90 -9.54 -5.34
C ARG A 72 0.10 -10.32 -6.19
N ALA A 73 0.45 -9.79 -7.35
CA ALA A 73 1.45 -10.36 -8.25
C ALA A 73 2.82 -10.50 -7.56
N LEU A 74 3.18 -9.53 -6.72
CA LEU A 74 4.39 -9.54 -5.89
C LEU A 74 4.26 -10.37 -4.61
N ARG A 75 3.08 -10.93 -4.32
CA ARG A 75 2.76 -11.65 -3.08
C ARG A 75 3.00 -10.82 -1.82
N SER A 76 2.79 -9.50 -1.89
CA SER A 76 2.95 -8.59 -0.76
C SER A 76 1.64 -8.43 0.00
N SER A 77 1.47 -9.18 1.09
CA SER A 77 0.25 -9.11 1.93
C SER A 77 0.02 -7.70 2.45
N TYR A 78 1.06 -7.00 2.87
CA TYR A 78 0.91 -5.66 3.41
C TYR A 78 0.25 -4.72 2.42
N CYS A 79 0.78 -4.68 1.19
CA CYS A 79 0.24 -3.80 0.16
C CYS A 79 -1.13 -4.27 -0.33
N ALA A 80 -1.36 -5.59 -0.47
CA ALA A 80 -2.65 -6.12 -0.85
C ALA A 80 -3.74 -5.79 0.18
N LEU A 81 -3.46 -5.96 1.48
CA LEU A 81 -4.38 -5.59 2.57
C LEU A 81 -4.67 -4.09 2.58
N ALA A 82 -3.64 -3.24 2.45
CA ALA A 82 -3.81 -1.79 2.47
C ALA A 82 -4.70 -1.32 1.30
N HIS A 83 -4.38 -1.71 0.06
CA HIS A 83 -5.12 -1.27 -1.12
C HIS A 83 -6.50 -1.95 -1.25
N GLY A 84 -6.59 -3.23 -0.89
CA GLY A 84 -7.88 -3.93 -0.82
C GLY A 84 -8.83 -3.31 0.21
N SER A 85 -8.32 -2.85 1.35
CA SER A 85 -9.13 -2.13 2.36
C SER A 85 -9.66 -0.80 1.84
N VAL A 86 -8.84 -0.05 1.08
CA VAL A 86 -9.30 1.21 0.46
C VAL A 86 -10.39 0.92 -0.57
N LEU A 87 -10.19 -0.09 -1.43
CA LEU A 87 -11.23 -0.50 -2.38
C LEU A 87 -12.54 -0.89 -1.67
N ALA A 88 -12.45 -1.68 -0.60
CA ALA A 88 -13.63 -2.15 0.14
C ALA A 88 -14.34 -1.03 0.92
N SER A 89 -13.64 0.03 1.29
CA SER A 89 -14.22 1.14 2.05
C SER A 89 -14.72 2.31 1.18
N LYS A 90 -14.19 2.48 -0.05
CA LYS A 90 -14.44 3.68 -0.86
C LYS A 90 -15.05 3.40 -2.24
N VAL A 91 -14.93 2.19 -2.75
CA VAL A 91 -15.27 1.90 -4.17
C VAL A 91 -16.25 0.75 -4.29
N PHE A 92 -16.03 -0.32 -3.58
CA PHE A 92 -16.82 -1.55 -3.61
C PHE A 92 -17.18 -2.01 -2.19
N ASP A 93 -17.99 -3.05 -2.07
CA ASP A 93 -18.13 -3.78 -0.81
C ASP A 93 -17.02 -4.85 -0.63
N ALA A 94 -16.93 -5.41 0.58
CA ALA A 94 -15.92 -6.41 0.92
C ALA A 94 -16.03 -7.69 0.09
N SER A 95 -17.26 -8.11 -0.25
CA SER A 95 -17.51 -9.32 -1.05
C SER A 95 -17.02 -9.13 -2.50
N THR A 96 -17.26 -7.97 -3.07
CA THR A 96 -16.79 -7.59 -4.40
C THR A 96 -15.26 -7.55 -4.45
N VAL A 97 -14.60 -6.92 -3.47
CA VAL A 97 -13.12 -6.89 -3.42
C VAL A 97 -12.55 -8.29 -3.23
N THR A 98 -13.22 -9.15 -2.45
CA THR A 98 -12.85 -10.56 -2.31
C THR A 98 -12.90 -11.28 -3.65
N ALA A 99 -13.98 -11.10 -4.42
CA ALA A 99 -14.12 -11.70 -5.75
C ALA A 99 -13.02 -11.19 -6.72
N ILE A 100 -12.75 -9.88 -6.73
CA ILE A 100 -11.65 -9.28 -7.51
C ILE A 100 -10.31 -9.90 -7.08
N ALA A 101 -10.06 -9.95 -5.78
CA ALA A 101 -8.82 -10.48 -5.22
C ALA A 101 -8.62 -11.98 -5.50
N THR A 102 -9.66 -12.76 -5.61
CA THR A 102 -9.58 -14.21 -5.93
C THR A 102 -9.65 -14.52 -7.43
N GLY A 103 -9.85 -13.50 -8.27
CA GLY A 103 -9.96 -13.69 -9.72
C GLY A 103 -11.28 -14.35 -10.15
N ALA A 104 -12.36 -14.17 -9.40
CA ALA A 104 -13.67 -14.69 -9.75
C ALA A 104 -14.16 -14.08 -11.08
N ALA A 105 -14.82 -14.90 -11.90
CA ALA A 105 -15.29 -14.47 -13.23
C ALA A 105 -16.38 -13.38 -13.13
N ASP A 106 -17.26 -13.49 -12.14
CA ASP A 106 -18.42 -12.62 -11.94
C ASP A 106 -18.08 -11.41 -11.05
N THR A 107 -17.08 -10.61 -11.45
CA THR A 107 -16.77 -9.34 -10.79
C THR A 107 -17.40 -8.18 -11.54
N PRO A 108 -17.87 -7.12 -10.86
CA PRO A 108 -18.45 -5.93 -11.48
C PRO A 108 -17.38 -4.98 -12.05
N LEU A 109 -16.32 -5.56 -12.62
CA LEU A 109 -15.26 -4.81 -13.28
C LEU A 109 -15.60 -4.64 -14.75
N GLU A 110 -15.43 -3.44 -15.28
CA GLU A 110 -15.50 -3.19 -16.71
C GLU A 110 -14.37 -3.93 -17.45
N PRO A 111 -14.55 -4.27 -18.73
CA PRO A 111 -13.49 -4.91 -19.52
C PRO A 111 -12.16 -4.15 -19.49
N GLY A 112 -12.20 -2.82 -19.55
CA GLY A 112 -11.02 -1.95 -19.44
C GLY A 112 -10.31 -2.05 -18.09
N GLU A 113 -11.06 -2.18 -17.00
CA GLU A 113 -10.47 -2.34 -15.66
C GLU A 113 -9.77 -3.69 -15.49
N ARG A 114 -10.33 -4.75 -16.10
CA ARG A 114 -9.64 -6.06 -16.14
C ARG A 114 -8.34 -5.97 -16.94
N ALA A 115 -8.36 -5.28 -18.09
CA ALA A 115 -7.17 -5.04 -18.89
C ALA A 115 -6.12 -4.22 -18.14
N LEU A 116 -6.54 -3.17 -17.43
CA LEU A 116 -5.70 -2.35 -16.58
C LEU A 116 -5.03 -3.18 -15.46
N MET A 117 -5.79 -4.02 -14.78
CA MET A 117 -5.24 -4.88 -13.71
C MET A 117 -4.26 -5.91 -14.27
N ALA A 118 -4.58 -6.54 -15.41
CA ALA A 118 -3.70 -7.49 -16.07
C ALA A 118 -2.39 -6.82 -16.53
N PHE A 119 -2.46 -5.60 -17.04
CA PHE A 119 -1.29 -4.81 -17.41
C PHE A 119 -0.45 -4.47 -16.18
N ALA A 120 -1.04 -3.99 -15.09
CA ALA A 120 -0.33 -3.68 -13.84
C ALA A 120 0.35 -4.93 -13.25
N GLU A 121 -0.29 -6.09 -13.29
CA GLU A 121 0.30 -7.37 -12.90
C GLU A 121 1.52 -7.70 -13.76
N LYS A 122 1.40 -7.54 -15.09
CA LYS A 122 2.49 -7.81 -16.04
C LYS A 122 3.67 -6.86 -15.82
N VAL A 123 3.41 -5.56 -15.56
CA VAL A 123 4.45 -4.60 -15.15
C VAL A 123 5.18 -5.07 -13.90
N ALA A 124 4.46 -5.55 -12.89
CA ALA A 124 5.06 -5.95 -11.62
C ALA A 124 5.93 -7.22 -11.72
N GLN A 125 5.58 -8.14 -12.60
CA GLN A 125 6.22 -9.46 -12.69
C GLN A 125 7.17 -9.62 -13.87
N ARG A 126 6.82 -9.06 -15.03
CA ARG A 126 7.46 -9.35 -16.31
C ARG A 126 7.42 -8.15 -17.26
N ALA A 127 7.86 -6.99 -16.78
CA ALA A 127 7.83 -5.76 -17.56
C ALA A 127 8.60 -5.87 -18.91
N ASP A 128 9.64 -6.71 -18.95
CA ASP A 128 10.40 -7.04 -20.15
C ASP A 128 9.59 -7.79 -21.23
N GLN A 129 8.44 -8.33 -20.88
CA GLN A 129 7.55 -9.07 -21.80
C GLN A 129 6.33 -8.24 -22.24
N ILE A 130 6.26 -6.97 -21.86
CA ILE A 130 5.22 -6.06 -22.35
C ILE A 130 5.47 -5.78 -23.83
N THR A 131 4.40 -5.86 -24.63
CA THR A 131 4.43 -5.70 -26.08
C THR A 131 3.52 -4.56 -26.53
N ALA A 132 3.65 -4.13 -27.79
CA ALA A 132 2.71 -3.17 -28.37
C ALA A 132 1.25 -3.67 -28.33
N ALA A 133 1.02 -4.99 -28.39
CA ALA A 133 -0.33 -5.55 -28.29
C ALA A 133 -0.95 -5.36 -26.88
N ASP A 134 -0.16 -5.34 -25.82
CA ASP A 134 -0.66 -5.03 -24.48
C ASP A 134 -1.14 -3.57 -24.39
N ILE A 135 -0.40 -2.65 -25.01
CA ILE A 135 -0.77 -1.23 -25.08
C ILE A 135 -2.03 -1.04 -25.95
N GLU A 136 -2.07 -1.66 -27.13
CA GLU A 136 -3.23 -1.60 -28.02
C GLU A 136 -4.51 -2.16 -27.36
N SER A 137 -4.38 -3.18 -26.54
CA SER A 137 -5.49 -3.69 -25.75
C SER A 137 -6.04 -2.63 -24.80
N LEU A 138 -5.21 -1.83 -24.15
CA LEU A 138 -5.67 -0.73 -23.28
C LEU A 138 -6.29 0.41 -24.11
N HIS A 139 -5.69 0.78 -25.25
CA HIS A 139 -6.27 1.75 -26.18
C HIS A 139 -7.67 1.34 -26.65
N SER A 140 -7.88 0.06 -26.97
CA SER A 140 -9.19 -0.46 -27.40
C SER A 140 -10.27 -0.34 -26.32
N HIS A 141 -9.87 -0.16 -25.07
CA HIS A 141 -10.76 0.14 -23.93
C HIS A 141 -10.83 1.62 -23.58
N GLY A 142 -10.24 2.51 -24.39
CA GLY A 142 -10.34 3.96 -24.27
C GLY A 142 -9.27 4.62 -23.39
N TYR A 143 -8.25 3.89 -22.91
CA TYR A 143 -7.12 4.51 -22.20
C TYR A 143 -6.21 5.24 -23.17
N CYS A 144 -5.78 6.46 -22.83
CA CYS A 144 -4.76 7.19 -23.58
C CYS A 144 -3.35 6.83 -23.10
N ASP A 145 -2.31 7.27 -23.82
CA ASP A 145 -0.91 6.99 -23.49
C ASP A 145 -0.51 7.50 -22.11
N GLU A 146 -1.05 8.66 -21.70
CA GLU A 146 -0.80 9.24 -20.39
C GLU A 146 -1.36 8.36 -19.27
N GLU A 147 -2.60 7.88 -19.42
CA GLU A 147 -3.22 6.98 -18.44
C GLU A 147 -2.52 5.63 -18.36
N ILE A 148 -2.06 5.09 -19.49
CA ILE A 148 -1.26 3.86 -19.55
C ILE A 148 0.08 4.07 -18.84
N PHE A 149 0.75 5.21 -19.07
CA PHE A 149 1.96 5.59 -18.36
C PHE A 149 1.74 5.67 -16.85
N ASP A 150 0.65 6.32 -16.41
CA ASP A 150 0.33 6.48 -15.00
C ASP A 150 0.08 5.14 -14.30
N VAL A 151 -0.61 4.21 -14.97
CA VAL A 151 -0.81 2.83 -14.47
C VAL A 151 0.52 2.08 -14.38
N ALA A 152 1.38 2.20 -15.40
CA ALA A 152 2.71 1.60 -15.38
C ALA A 152 3.56 2.17 -14.23
N ALA A 153 3.53 3.50 -14.04
CA ALA A 153 4.24 4.18 -12.95
C ALA A 153 3.71 3.73 -11.57
N ALA A 154 2.38 3.60 -11.40
CA ALA A 154 1.78 3.13 -10.17
C ALA A 154 2.22 1.68 -9.83
N ALA A 155 2.20 0.78 -10.82
CA ALA A 155 2.63 -0.60 -10.65
C ALA A 155 4.14 -0.71 -10.36
N ALA A 156 4.98 0.05 -11.07
CA ALA A 156 6.44 0.10 -10.86
C ALA A 156 6.78 0.67 -9.48
N ALA A 157 6.13 1.75 -9.08
CA ALA A 157 6.27 2.32 -7.75
C ALA A 157 5.86 1.29 -6.67
N ARG A 158 4.80 0.52 -6.89
CA ARG A 158 4.41 -0.56 -5.99
C ARG A 158 5.49 -1.62 -5.84
N CYS A 159 6.23 -1.94 -6.89
CA CYS A 159 7.36 -2.87 -6.83
C CYS A 159 8.42 -2.41 -5.83
N PHE A 160 8.80 -1.12 -5.85
CA PHE A 160 9.74 -0.58 -4.86
C PHE A 160 9.26 -0.80 -3.44
N PHE A 161 8.05 -0.33 -3.13
CA PHE A 161 7.53 -0.35 -1.76
C PHE A 161 7.29 -1.78 -1.24
N SER A 162 6.62 -2.62 -2.02
CA SER A 162 6.34 -4.00 -1.65
C SER A 162 7.62 -4.80 -1.42
N LYS A 163 8.57 -4.73 -2.37
CA LYS A 163 9.83 -5.47 -2.26
C LYS A 163 10.68 -4.98 -1.10
N LEU A 164 10.71 -3.67 -0.83
CA LEU A 164 11.44 -3.15 0.33
C LEU A 164 10.85 -3.67 1.64
N LEU A 165 9.54 -3.58 1.83
CA LEU A 165 8.88 -4.07 3.05
C LEU A 165 9.09 -5.56 3.25
N ASP A 166 8.93 -6.36 2.19
CA ASP A 166 9.13 -7.80 2.26
C ASP A 166 10.61 -8.16 2.51
N ALA A 167 11.56 -7.45 1.90
CA ALA A 167 12.99 -7.69 2.10
C ALA A 167 13.44 -7.40 3.54
N VAL A 168 12.89 -6.36 4.17
CA VAL A 168 13.20 -6.04 5.57
C VAL A 168 12.32 -6.79 6.58
N GLY A 169 11.37 -7.60 6.11
CA GLY A 169 10.50 -8.45 6.94
C GLY A 169 9.37 -7.70 7.64
N ALA A 170 8.98 -6.53 7.13
CA ALA A 170 7.83 -5.79 7.67
C ALA A 170 6.53 -6.57 7.41
N GLN A 171 5.78 -6.85 8.48
CA GLN A 171 4.46 -7.50 8.41
C GLN A 171 3.35 -6.45 8.41
N ALA A 172 2.23 -6.77 7.79
CA ALA A 172 1.04 -5.94 7.87
C ALA A 172 0.58 -5.75 9.32
N ASP A 173 0.04 -4.58 9.62
CA ASP A 173 -0.36 -4.21 10.98
C ASP A 173 -1.50 -5.10 11.50
N SER A 174 -1.50 -5.37 12.80
CA SER A 174 -2.53 -6.17 13.47
C SER A 174 -3.94 -5.60 13.28
N THR A 175 -4.09 -4.31 12.98
CA THR A 175 -5.37 -3.67 12.69
C THR A 175 -6.09 -4.27 11.48
N PHE A 176 -5.35 -4.86 10.52
CA PHE A 176 -5.97 -5.57 9.40
C PHE A 176 -6.71 -6.86 9.82
N LYS A 177 -6.53 -7.34 11.04
CA LYS A 177 -7.32 -8.47 11.59
C LYS A 177 -8.78 -8.12 11.81
N GLU A 178 -9.11 -6.84 11.86
CA GLU A 178 -10.48 -6.33 12.00
C GLU A 178 -11.27 -6.38 10.69
N LEU A 179 -10.61 -6.61 9.55
CA LEU A 179 -11.28 -6.79 8.26
C LEU A 179 -12.17 -8.03 8.27
N ASP A 180 -13.17 -8.01 7.39
CA ASP A 180 -13.96 -9.22 7.10
C ASP A 180 -13.03 -10.42 6.90
N PRO A 181 -13.30 -11.57 7.55
CA PRO A 181 -12.39 -12.71 7.52
C PRO A 181 -12.13 -13.26 6.11
N THR A 182 -13.13 -13.22 5.21
CA THR A 182 -13.01 -13.72 3.84
C THR A 182 -12.15 -12.77 3.01
N LEU A 183 -12.41 -11.46 3.12
CA LEU A 183 -11.60 -10.43 2.47
C LEU A 183 -10.15 -10.48 2.96
N ARG A 184 -9.95 -10.54 4.27
CA ARG A 184 -8.62 -10.66 4.88
C ARG A 184 -7.86 -11.86 4.35
N SER A 185 -8.50 -13.02 4.30
CA SER A 185 -7.89 -14.25 3.76
C SER A 185 -7.49 -14.09 2.29
N ALA A 186 -8.36 -13.48 1.46
CA ALA A 186 -8.09 -13.25 0.04
C ALA A 186 -6.94 -12.26 -0.22
N LEU A 187 -6.70 -11.33 0.72
CA LEU A 187 -5.67 -10.30 0.63
C LEU A 187 -4.34 -10.70 1.31
N THR A 188 -4.33 -11.74 2.15
CA THR A 188 -3.13 -12.27 2.79
C THR A 188 -2.44 -13.24 1.83
N VAL A 189 -1.69 -12.72 0.86
CA VAL A 189 -1.11 -13.49 -0.26
C VAL A 189 0.36 -13.91 -0.05
N GLY A 190 0.99 -13.46 1.01
CA GLY A 190 2.40 -13.67 1.33
C GLY A 190 2.61 -13.80 2.84
N ARG A 191 3.28 -12.81 3.45
CA ARG A 191 3.51 -12.80 4.90
C ARG A 191 2.22 -12.69 5.68
N GLU A 192 2.17 -13.36 6.83
CA GLU A 192 1.09 -13.24 7.79
C GLU A 192 1.03 -11.82 8.41
N ILE A 193 -0.16 -11.44 8.87
CA ILE A 193 -0.39 -10.21 9.62
C ILE A 193 0.32 -10.30 10.97
N ASP A 194 0.91 -9.20 11.43
CA ASP A 194 1.57 -9.12 12.74
C ASP A 194 0.58 -9.40 13.89
N ASP A 195 1.03 -10.14 14.89
CA ASP A 195 0.26 -10.40 16.11
C ASP A 195 0.41 -9.30 17.18
N ARG A 196 1.45 -8.49 17.05
CA ARG A 196 1.75 -7.43 18.01
C ARG A 196 0.72 -6.31 17.92
N PRO A 197 0.34 -5.69 19.04
CA PRO A 197 -0.51 -4.50 19.01
C PRO A 197 0.15 -3.37 18.22
N ALA A 198 -0.68 -2.55 17.59
CA ALA A 198 -0.23 -1.39 16.84
C ALA A 198 0.57 -0.43 17.74
N ALA A 199 1.74 -0.02 17.27
CA ALA A 199 2.65 0.84 18.03
C ALA A 199 2.14 2.29 18.06
N ARG A 200 2.45 3.03 19.15
CA ARG A 200 2.08 4.44 19.31
C ARG A 200 3.25 5.23 19.84
N VAL A 201 3.33 6.47 19.42
CA VAL A 201 4.22 7.47 20.04
C VAL A 201 3.66 7.74 21.45
N PRO A 202 4.48 7.67 22.49
CA PRO A 202 4.05 8.06 23.84
C PRO A 202 3.58 9.50 23.87
N GLU A 203 2.50 9.77 24.60
CA GLU A 203 2.09 11.15 24.89
C GLU A 203 3.20 11.83 25.69
N THR A 204 3.65 12.99 25.21
CA THR A 204 4.54 13.82 26.03
C THR A 204 3.72 14.37 27.18
N ASN A 205 3.94 13.85 28.39
CA ASN A 205 3.43 14.46 29.60
C ASN A 205 3.99 15.89 29.66
N SER A 206 3.21 16.83 29.17
CA SER A 206 3.40 18.26 29.48
C SER A 206 3.03 18.48 30.95
N THR A 207 3.88 17.99 31.86
CA THR A 207 3.84 18.51 33.22
C THR A 207 4.30 19.94 33.15
N ALA A 208 3.34 20.85 33.03
CA ALA A 208 3.54 22.26 33.30
C ALA A 208 4.27 22.37 34.64
N ARG A 209 5.55 22.71 34.58
CA ARG A 209 6.23 23.30 35.75
C ARG A 209 5.50 24.59 36.03
N THR A 210 4.64 24.57 37.01
CA THR A 210 4.17 25.78 37.64
C THR A 210 5.42 26.47 38.21
N PRO A 211 5.73 27.71 37.83
CA PRO A 211 6.79 28.48 38.52
C PRO A 211 6.30 28.69 39.93
N GLY A 212 6.97 28.09 40.90
CA GLY A 212 6.77 28.35 42.30
C GLY A 212 7.02 29.82 42.60
N ALA A 213 6.13 30.42 43.35
CA ALA A 213 6.15 31.74 43.91
C ALA A 213 7.41 31.99 44.76
#